data_547382ae034b977c8a612dd1b094998a
#
_entry.id   547382ae034b977c8a612dd1b094998a
#
_cell.length_a   1.000
_cell.length_b   1.000
_cell.length_c   1.000
_cell.angle_alpha   90.00
_cell.angle_beta   90.00
_cell.angle_gamma   90.00
#
_symmetry.space_group_name_H-M   'P 1'
#
loop_
_entity.id
_entity.type
_entity.pdbx_description
1 polymer ?
#
loop_
_entity_poly.entity_id
_entity_poly.type
_entity_poly.pdbx_seq_one_letter_code
_entity_poly.pdbx_strand_id
1 'polypeptide(L)'
;MFISIHTNALAKNRTAKGASTWTLGLAKSDANLEVAKRENAVILYESDYKTRYAGFNPNSAESYIIFEFMQDKYMSQSVHLASLVQKHFRQTCKRTDRGVHQAGFLVLKASAMPSILVELGFISTPEEERYLNTEAGTTSLANGIFRAFLTYKREQDCLLYTS
;
A
#
# COMPACT_ATOMS: atom_id res chain seq x y z
N MET A 1 3.62 8.08 -11.36
CA MET A 1 3.22 7.46 -10.07
C MET A 1 3.40 5.96 -10.13
N PHE A 2 3.61 5.34 -8.99
CA PHE A 2 3.74 3.88 -8.83
C PHE A 2 2.64 3.37 -7.88
N ILE A 3 1.94 2.31 -8.27
CA ILE A 3 0.88 1.68 -7.48
C ILE A 3 1.19 0.19 -7.39
N SER A 4 1.53 -0.29 -6.20
CA SER A 4 1.67 -1.71 -5.89
C SER A 4 0.35 -2.26 -5.39
N ILE A 5 -0.12 -3.38 -5.95
CA ILE A 5 -1.43 -3.96 -5.62
C ILE A 5 -1.21 -5.29 -4.92
N HIS A 6 -1.77 -5.41 -3.72
CA HIS A 6 -1.61 -6.54 -2.83
C HIS A 6 -2.95 -7.02 -2.26
N THR A 7 -2.93 -8.19 -1.65
CA THR A 7 -4.00 -8.72 -0.81
C THR A 7 -3.43 -9.16 0.52
N ASN A 8 -4.02 -8.66 1.60
CA ASN A 8 -3.58 -8.93 2.95
C ASN A 8 -3.96 -10.35 3.42
N ALA A 9 -3.20 -10.91 4.36
CA ALA A 9 -3.53 -12.17 5.02
C ALA A 9 -3.17 -12.09 6.51
N LEU A 10 -4.05 -12.58 7.38
CA LEU A 10 -3.84 -12.67 8.83
C LEU A 10 -3.94 -14.12 9.28
N ALA A 11 -2.85 -14.69 9.79
CA ALA A 11 -2.78 -16.12 10.17
C ALA A 11 -3.84 -16.52 11.23
N LYS A 12 -4.15 -15.62 12.16
CA LYS A 12 -5.04 -15.88 13.29
C LYS A 12 -6.41 -15.20 13.20
N ASN A 13 -6.65 -14.33 12.23
CA ASN A 13 -7.90 -13.60 12.08
C ASN A 13 -8.52 -13.88 10.71
N ARG A 14 -9.62 -14.61 10.70
CA ARG A 14 -10.38 -14.99 9.50
C ARG A 14 -11.68 -14.18 9.33
N THR A 15 -11.80 -13.06 10.04
CA THR A 15 -12.96 -12.17 10.01
C THR A 15 -12.61 -10.74 9.60
N ALA A 16 -11.32 -10.46 9.41
CA ALA A 16 -10.87 -9.13 8.97
C ALA A 16 -11.37 -8.83 7.55
N LYS A 17 -11.90 -7.63 7.34
CA LYS A 17 -12.47 -7.17 6.06
C LYS A 17 -12.01 -5.76 5.72
N GLY A 18 -12.11 -5.42 4.45
CA GLY A 18 -11.89 -4.06 3.96
C GLY A 18 -10.51 -3.83 3.38
N ALA A 19 -10.32 -2.66 2.81
CA ALA A 19 -9.12 -2.25 2.11
C ALA A 19 -8.36 -1.16 2.86
N SER A 20 -7.04 -1.15 2.75
CA SER A 20 -6.16 -0.10 3.25
C SER A 20 -5.17 0.32 2.18
N THR A 21 -4.67 1.56 2.28
CA THR A 21 -3.64 2.05 1.39
C THR A 21 -2.46 2.55 2.20
N TRP A 22 -1.26 2.27 1.72
CA TRP A 22 -0.01 2.47 2.45
C TRP A 22 0.93 3.35 1.66
N THR A 23 1.68 4.19 2.37
CA THR A 23 2.78 4.97 1.83
C THR A 23 4.08 4.62 2.54
N LEU A 24 5.21 4.95 1.92
CA LEU A 24 6.50 4.81 2.56
C LEU A 24 6.57 5.73 3.78
N GLY A 25 7.17 5.28 4.86
CA GLY A 25 7.38 6.07 6.07
C GLY A 25 7.55 5.21 7.32
N LEU A 26 7.56 5.88 8.47
CA LEU A 26 7.64 5.21 9.75
C LEU A 26 6.35 4.48 10.10
N ALA A 27 6.47 3.25 10.54
CA ALA A 27 5.35 2.50 11.11
C ALA A 27 4.91 3.12 12.46
N LYS A 28 3.67 3.60 12.51
CA LYS A 28 3.12 4.26 13.71
C LYS A 28 2.63 3.28 14.80
N SER A 29 2.72 1.98 14.53
CA SER A 29 2.36 0.91 15.48
C SER A 29 3.05 -0.39 15.12
N ASP A 30 3.15 -1.31 16.08
CA ASP A 30 3.68 -2.66 15.86
C ASP A 30 2.87 -3.40 14.79
N ALA A 31 1.56 -3.21 14.75
CA ALA A 31 0.71 -3.81 13.73
C ALA A 31 1.09 -3.33 12.32
N ASN A 32 1.42 -2.05 12.13
CA ASN A 32 1.89 -1.53 10.86
C ASN A 32 3.27 -2.08 10.48
N LEU A 33 4.16 -2.21 11.46
CA LEU A 33 5.47 -2.80 11.26
C LEU A 33 5.36 -4.27 10.82
N GLU A 34 4.48 -5.04 11.43
CA GLU A 34 4.26 -6.45 11.07
C GLU A 34 3.71 -6.62 9.64
N VAL A 35 2.90 -5.68 9.16
CA VAL A 35 2.49 -5.67 7.73
C VAL A 35 3.71 -5.48 6.84
N ALA A 36 4.54 -4.46 7.11
CA ALA A 36 5.74 -4.22 6.31
C ALA A 36 6.72 -5.39 6.34
N LYS A 37 6.95 -6.01 7.51
CA LYS A 37 7.80 -7.20 7.64
C LYS A 37 7.31 -8.34 6.75
N ARG A 38 6.03 -8.62 6.76
CA ARG A 38 5.44 -9.69 5.94
C ARG A 38 5.60 -9.42 4.45
N GLU A 39 5.26 -8.21 4.00
CA GLU A 39 5.39 -7.84 2.59
C GLU A 39 6.86 -7.82 2.13
N ASN A 40 7.76 -7.32 2.97
CA ASN A 40 9.19 -7.31 2.65
C ASN A 40 9.85 -8.71 2.73
N ALA A 41 9.25 -9.67 3.42
CA ALA A 41 9.80 -11.03 3.54
C ALA A 41 9.95 -11.75 2.17
N VAL A 42 9.25 -11.28 1.14
CA VAL A 42 9.37 -11.81 -0.23
C VAL A 42 10.80 -11.74 -0.78
N ILE A 43 11.62 -10.76 -0.33
CA ILE A 43 13.01 -10.66 -0.77
C ILE A 43 13.85 -11.89 -0.39
N LEU A 44 13.46 -12.63 0.66
CA LEU A 44 14.18 -13.84 1.09
C LEU A 44 14.12 -14.98 0.06
N TYR A 45 13.20 -14.91 -0.90
CA TYR A 45 13.11 -15.84 -2.02
C TYR A 45 14.00 -15.45 -3.21
N GLU A 46 14.55 -14.22 -3.22
CA GLU A 46 15.50 -13.79 -4.24
C GLU A 46 16.89 -14.39 -3.97
N SER A 47 17.52 -14.99 -4.98
CA SER A 47 18.82 -15.66 -4.83
C SER A 47 19.97 -14.69 -4.46
N ASP A 48 19.84 -13.43 -4.83
CA ASP A 48 20.82 -12.35 -4.64
C ASP A 48 20.43 -11.36 -3.52
N TYR A 49 19.43 -11.70 -2.70
CA TYR A 49 18.87 -10.73 -1.72
C TYR A 49 19.92 -10.14 -0.78
N LYS A 50 20.92 -10.93 -0.38
CA LYS A 50 21.99 -10.47 0.53
C LYS A 50 22.88 -9.36 -0.07
N THR A 51 23.08 -9.41 -1.37
CA THR A 51 23.86 -8.40 -2.10
C THR A 51 22.99 -7.21 -2.45
N ARG A 52 21.78 -7.47 -2.95
CA ARG A 52 20.86 -6.45 -3.43
C ARG A 52 20.28 -5.59 -2.30
N TYR A 53 20.02 -6.19 -1.14
CA TYR A 53 19.49 -5.54 0.05
C TYR A 53 20.48 -5.57 1.22
N ALA A 54 21.77 -5.33 0.93
CA ALA A 54 22.84 -5.43 1.90
C ALA A 54 22.52 -4.67 3.19
N GLY A 55 22.64 -5.36 4.34
CA GLY A 55 22.36 -4.79 5.66
C GLY A 55 20.86 -4.71 6.04
N PHE A 56 19.93 -5.08 5.17
CA PHE A 56 18.51 -5.13 5.51
C PHE A 56 18.04 -6.55 5.82
N ASN A 57 17.48 -6.72 7.02
CA ASN A 57 16.84 -7.97 7.44
C ASN A 57 15.32 -7.71 7.62
N PRO A 58 14.44 -8.28 6.78
CA PRO A 58 13.01 -8.01 6.86
C PRO A 58 12.35 -8.51 8.16
N ASN A 59 13.01 -9.39 8.91
CA ASN A 59 12.51 -9.93 10.18
C ASN A 59 12.98 -9.12 11.40
N SER A 60 13.94 -8.19 11.24
CA SER A 60 14.47 -7.36 12.34
C SER A 60 13.80 -6.01 12.37
N ALA A 61 13.28 -5.59 13.50
CA ALA A 61 12.69 -4.26 13.68
C ALA A 61 13.73 -3.14 13.49
N GLU A 62 14.98 -3.38 13.87
CA GLU A 62 16.08 -2.43 13.73
C GLU A 62 16.34 -2.06 12.27
N SER A 63 16.13 -2.99 11.34
CA SER A 63 16.29 -2.73 9.90
C SER A 63 15.30 -1.69 9.37
N TYR A 64 14.19 -1.47 10.07
CA TYR A 64 13.17 -0.49 9.67
C TYR A 64 13.45 0.93 10.19
N ILE A 65 14.39 1.09 11.12
CA ILE A 65 14.79 2.42 11.65
C ILE A 65 15.30 3.32 10.52
N ILE A 66 15.93 2.75 9.49
CA ILE A 66 16.40 3.52 8.33
C ILE A 66 15.28 4.30 7.64
N PHE A 67 14.05 3.80 7.69
CA PHE A 67 12.90 4.48 7.07
C PHE A 67 12.45 5.73 7.84
N GLU A 68 12.82 5.87 9.11
CA GLU A 68 12.57 7.08 9.91
C GLU A 68 13.36 8.28 9.39
N PHE A 69 14.55 8.02 8.85
CA PHE A 69 15.45 9.07 8.34
C PHE A 69 15.28 9.33 6.85
N MET A 70 14.47 8.54 6.17
CA MET A 70 14.19 8.75 4.75
C MET A 70 13.17 9.88 4.57
N GLN A 71 13.66 11.02 4.05
CA GLN A 71 12.77 12.06 3.55
C GLN A 71 12.27 11.65 2.15
N ASP A 72 11.03 11.21 2.08
CA ASP A 72 10.40 10.98 0.79
C ASP A 72 9.92 12.32 0.20
N LYS A 73 10.59 12.77 -0.85
CA LYS A 73 10.24 13.99 -1.60
C LYS A 73 8.78 13.98 -2.06
N TYR A 74 8.22 12.80 -2.29
CA TYR A 74 6.86 12.61 -2.81
C TYR A 74 5.85 12.19 -1.74
N MET A 75 6.21 12.25 -0.45
CA MET A 75 5.37 11.81 0.66
C MET A 75 3.98 12.45 0.62
N SER A 76 3.92 13.77 0.51
CA SER A 76 2.65 14.50 0.49
C SER A 76 1.75 14.05 -0.67
N GLN A 77 2.33 13.90 -1.87
CA GLN A 77 1.60 13.44 -3.04
C GLN A 77 1.17 11.97 -2.93
N SER A 78 2.02 11.13 -2.32
CA SER A 78 1.70 9.71 -2.05
C SER A 78 0.53 9.58 -1.07
N VAL A 79 0.54 10.34 0.03
CA VAL A 79 -0.55 10.37 1.01
C VAL A 79 -1.85 10.89 0.38
N HIS A 80 -1.75 11.93 -0.46
CA HIS A 80 -2.92 12.45 -1.17
C HIS A 80 -3.52 11.40 -2.11
N LEU A 81 -2.71 10.75 -2.95
CA LEU A 81 -3.14 9.68 -3.82
C LEU A 81 -3.78 8.52 -3.04
N ALA A 82 -3.15 8.09 -1.93
CA ALA A 82 -3.68 7.05 -1.04
C ALA A 82 -5.05 7.41 -0.47
N SER A 83 -5.23 8.67 -0.08
CA SER A 83 -6.51 9.18 0.44
C SER A 83 -7.61 9.15 -0.62
N LEU A 84 -7.29 9.48 -1.88
CA LEU A 84 -8.23 9.37 -2.99
C LEU A 84 -8.63 7.92 -3.26
N VAL A 85 -7.69 6.96 -3.20
CA VAL A 85 -7.99 5.53 -3.35
C VAL A 85 -8.96 5.08 -2.25
N GLN A 86 -8.69 5.39 -0.99
CA GLN A 86 -9.56 5.03 0.14
C GLN A 86 -10.95 5.69 0.03
N LYS A 87 -11.00 6.94 -0.41
CA LYS A 87 -12.28 7.63 -0.67
C LYS A 87 -13.13 6.86 -1.69
N HIS A 88 -12.55 6.44 -2.80
CA HIS A 88 -13.27 5.68 -3.83
C HIS A 88 -13.62 4.26 -3.37
N PHE A 89 -12.77 3.58 -2.63
CA PHE A 89 -13.08 2.27 -2.05
C PHE A 89 -14.31 2.36 -1.13
N ARG A 90 -14.37 3.36 -0.27
CA ARG A 90 -15.54 3.59 0.59
C ARG A 90 -16.78 4.00 -0.19
N GLN A 91 -16.67 5.03 -1.03
CA GLN A 91 -17.83 5.67 -1.65
C GLN A 91 -18.34 4.92 -2.88
N THR A 92 -17.45 4.45 -3.74
CA THR A 92 -17.77 3.81 -5.02
C THR A 92 -17.87 2.30 -4.91
N CYS A 93 -16.86 1.67 -4.30
CA CYS A 93 -16.78 0.21 -4.19
C CYS A 93 -17.52 -0.34 -2.96
N LYS A 94 -18.01 0.53 -2.07
CA LYS A 94 -18.71 0.15 -0.82
C LYS A 94 -17.87 -0.77 0.08
N ARG A 95 -16.54 -0.62 0.01
CA ARG A 95 -15.62 -1.38 0.85
C ARG A 95 -15.50 -0.74 2.23
N THR A 96 -15.26 -1.57 3.23
CA THR A 96 -14.83 -1.10 4.55
C THR A 96 -13.49 -0.39 4.40
N ASP A 97 -13.48 0.89 4.76
CA ASP A 97 -12.29 1.76 4.72
C ASP A 97 -11.46 1.51 5.98
N ARG A 98 -10.25 1.01 5.81
CA ARG A 98 -9.30 0.79 6.89
C ARG A 98 -8.27 1.91 7.01
N GLY A 99 -8.37 2.94 6.17
CA GLY A 99 -7.55 4.13 6.23
C GLY A 99 -6.25 4.07 5.42
N VAL A 100 -5.53 5.19 5.53
CA VAL A 100 -4.18 5.37 4.99
C VAL A 100 -3.16 5.21 6.10
N HIS A 101 -2.14 4.39 5.87
CA HIS A 101 -1.09 4.08 6.82
C HIS A 101 0.30 4.31 6.23
N GLN A 102 1.32 4.28 7.09
CA GLN A 102 2.72 4.37 6.72
C GLN A 102 3.49 3.19 7.29
N ALA A 103 4.42 2.66 6.50
CA ALA A 103 5.41 1.70 6.96
C ALA A 103 6.59 1.59 5.97
N GLY A 104 7.65 0.90 6.37
CA GLY A 104 8.88 0.75 5.60
C GLY A 104 8.79 -0.31 4.50
N PHE A 105 8.00 -0.08 3.47
CA PHE A 105 7.90 -0.99 2.32
C PHE A 105 9.05 -0.81 1.35
N LEU A 106 9.84 -1.86 1.14
CA LEU A 106 10.97 -1.84 0.20
C LEU A 106 10.53 -1.56 -1.23
N VAL A 107 9.39 -2.08 -1.64
CA VAL A 107 8.84 -1.86 -2.99
C VAL A 107 8.56 -0.38 -3.27
N LEU A 108 8.26 0.41 -2.25
CA LEU A 108 8.03 1.85 -2.36
C LEU A 108 9.33 2.67 -2.23
N LYS A 109 10.34 2.12 -1.53
CA LYS A 109 11.63 2.79 -1.29
C LYS A 109 12.36 3.16 -2.58
N ALA A 110 12.32 2.28 -3.56
CA ALA A 110 13.04 2.46 -4.83
C ALA A 110 12.34 3.43 -5.80
N SER A 111 11.18 3.96 -5.44
CA SER A 111 10.38 4.80 -6.34
C SER A 111 10.84 6.27 -6.28
N ALA A 112 11.18 6.85 -7.45
CA ALA A 112 11.47 8.27 -7.61
C ALA A 112 10.22 9.08 -8.03
N MET A 113 9.04 8.66 -7.57
CA MET A 113 7.76 9.27 -7.91
C MET A 113 6.73 9.00 -6.79
N PRO A 114 5.57 9.69 -6.75
CA PRO A 114 4.49 9.36 -5.82
C PRO A 114 4.17 7.87 -5.90
N SER A 115 4.20 7.19 -4.75
CA SER A 115 4.09 5.72 -4.67
C SER A 115 3.22 5.27 -3.52
N ILE A 116 2.36 4.29 -3.79
CA ILE A 116 1.45 3.68 -2.81
C ILE A 116 1.43 2.16 -2.95
N LEU A 117 1.11 1.48 -1.84
CA LEU A 117 0.78 0.06 -1.82
C LEU A 117 -0.69 -0.06 -1.37
N VAL A 118 -1.49 -0.76 -2.16
CA VAL A 118 -2.92 -0.92 -1.95
C VAL A 118 -3.21 -2.35 -1.53
N GLU A 119 -3.74 -2.53 -0.32
CA GLU A 119 -4.27 -3.79 0.17
C GLU A 119 -5.78 -3.86 -0.14
N LEU A 120 -6.14 -4.68 -1.12
CA LEU A 120 -7.51 -4.76 -1.64
C LEU A 120 -8.51 -5.41 -0.68
N GLY A 121 -8.01 -6.23 0.25
CA GLY A 121 -8.80 -7.01 1.19
C GLY A 121 -7.98 -8.13 1.83
N PHE A 122 -8.64 -9.06 2.52
CA PHE A 122 -8.00 -10.14 3.26
C PHE A 122 -8.30 -11.50 2.66
N ILE A 123 -7.33 -12.11 1.93
CA ILE A 123 -7.49 -13.45 1.36
C ILE A 123 -7.64 -14.54 2.43
N SER A 124 -7.24 -14.26 3.68
CA SER A 124 -7.44 -15.16 4.82
C SER A 124 -8.90 -15.21 5.33
N THR A 125 -9.76 -14.29 4.87
CA THR A 125 -11.18 -14.23 5.23
C THR A 125 -12.02 -14.80 4.07
N PRO A 126 -12.75 -15.91 4.25
CA PRO A 126 -13.42 -16.61 3.14
C PRO A 126 -14.41 -15.76 2.32
N GLU A 127 -15.06 -14.79 2.96
CA GLU A 127 -15.97 -13.86 2.28
C GLU A 127 -15.21 -12.84 1.42
N GLU A 128 -14.08 -12.33 1.92
CA GLU A 128 -13.19 -11.43 1.19
C GLU A 128 -12.53 -12.14 0.02
N GLU A 129 -12.02 -13.36 0.24
CA GLU A 129 -11.44 -14.20 -0.79
C GLU A 129 -12.42 -14.43 -1.94
N ARG A 130 -13.66 -14.82 -1.63
CA ARG A 130 -14.71 -14.98 -2.64
C ARG A 130 -14.94 -13.69 -3.43
N TYR A 131 -15.08 -12.56 -2.74
CA TYR A 131 -15.29 -11.26 -3.38
C TYR A 131 -14.13 -10.90 -4.32
N LEU A 132 -12.89 -11.07 -3.85
CA LEU A 132 -11.68 -10.76 -4.61
C LEU A 132 -11.50 -11.65 -5.85
N ASN A 133 -12.12 -12.83 -5.88
CA ASN A 133 -12.10 -13.77 -7.01
C ASN A 133 -13.30 -13.61 -7.96
N THR A 134 -14.22 -12.67 -7.71
CA THR A 134 -15.31 -12.38 -8.64
C THR A 134 -14.92 -11.31 -9.65
N GLU A 135 -15.40 -11.43 -10.89
CA GLU A 135 -15.24 -10.39 -11.92
C GLU A 135 -15.83 -9.04 -11.44
N ALA A 136 -16.99 -9.06 -10.78
CA ALA A 136 -17.61 -7.87 -10.23
C ALA A 136 -16.74 -7.20 -9.16
N GLY A 137 -16.12 -7.98 -8.26
CA GLY A 137 -15.23 -7.50 -7.21
C GLY A 137 -13.96 -6.88 -7.77
N THR A 138 -13.28 -7.60 -8.67
CA THR A 138 -12.04 -7.13 -9.30
C THR A 138 -12.28 -5.88 -10.16
N THR A 139 -13.34 -5.86 -10.96
CA THR A 139 -13.73 -4.69 -11.76
C THR A 139 -14.08 -3.50 -10.88
N SER A 140 -14.82 -3.71 -9.79
CA SER A 140 -15.17 -2.64 -8.85
C SER A 140 -13.92 -2.00 -8.24
N LEU A 141 -12.98 -2.81 -7.75
CA LEU A 141 -11.73 -2.34 -7.15
C LEU A 141 -10.82 -1.64 -8.17
N ALA A 142 -10.67 -2.19 -9.37
CA ALA A 142 -9.90 -1.59 -10.45
C ALA A 142 -10.49 -0.21 -10.84
N ASN A 143 -11.80 -0.10 -10.96
CA ASN A 143 -12.49 1.17 -11.20
C ASN A 143 -12.29 2.18 -10.07
N GLY A 144 -12.26 1.73 -8.81
CA GLY A 144 -11.97 2.58 -7.66
C GLY A 144 -10.59 3.21 -7.75
N ILE A 145 -9.57 2.40 -8.04
CA ILE A 145 -8.18 2.87 -8.23
C ILE A 145 -8.09 3.81 -9.44
N PHE A 146 -8.71 3.44 -10.56
CA PHE A 146 -8.69 4.25 -11.78
C PHE A 146 -9.34 5.63 -11.58
N ARG A 147 -10.47 5.70 -10.88
CA ARG A 147 -11.14 6.98 -10.55
C ARG A 147 -10.28 7.84 -9.62
N ALA A 148 -9.60 7.24 -8.65
CA ALA A 148 -8.65 7.93 -7.80
C ALA A 148 -7.48 8.52 -8.62
N PHE A 149 -6.93 7.74 -9.54
CA PHE A 149 -5.91 8.19 -10.49
C PHE A 149 -6.39 9.37 -11.34
N LEU A 150 -7.58 9.29 -11.93
CA LEU A 150 -8.11 10.38 -12.75
C LEU A 150 -8.33 11.67 -11.95
N THR A 151 -8.77 11.55 -10.69
CA THR A 151 -8.91 12.71 -9.81
C THR A 151 -7.55 13.31 -9.49
N TYR A 152 -6.60 12.49 -9.06
CA TYR A 152 -5.23 12.91 -8.78
C TYR A 152 -4.59 13.59 -10.00
N LYS A 153 -4.70 12.98 -11.18
CA LYS A 153 -4.14 13.54 -12.43
C LYS A 153 -4.70 14.94 -12.71
N ARG A 154 -6.03 15.11 -12.65
CA ARG A 154 -6.66 16.43 -12.89
C ARG A 154 -6.19 17.50 -11.92
N GLU A 155 -6.02 17.15 -10.65
CA GLU A 155 -5.52 18.07 -9.63
C GLU A 155 -4.06 18.48 -9.90
N GLN A 156 -3.20 17.52 -10.31
CA GLN A 156 -1.82 17.83 -10.67
C GLN A 156 -1.72 18.68 -11.94
N ASP A 157 -2.50 18.35 -12.98
CA ASP A 157 -2.54 19.16 -14.21
C ASP A 157 -2.98 20.59 -13.90
N CYS A 158 -3.99 20.79 -13.05
CA CYS A 158 -4.45 22.12 -12.64
C CYS A 158 -3.35 22.94 -11.94
N LEU A 159 -2.56 22.32 -11.07
CA LEU A 159 -1.44 22.97 -10.39
C LEU A 159 -0.34 23.42 -11.36
N LEU A 160 -0.08 22.64 -12.41
CA LEU A 160 0.92 23.01 -13.44
C LEU A 160 0.51 24.22 -14.28
N TYR A 161 -0.77 24.51 -14.43
CA TYR A 161 -1.27 25.66 -15.19
C TYR A 161 -1.49 26.91 -14.34
N THR A 162 -1.36 26.83 -13.02
CA THR A 162 -1.57 27.95 -12.07
C THR A 162 -0.28 28.45 -11.42
N SER A 163 0.83 27.80 -11.70
CA SER A 163 2.20 28.18 -11.27
C SER A 163 2.97 28.81 -12.42
#